data_96e57291f9ff422ca85853f4569552a4
#
_entry.id   96e57291f9ff422ca85853f4569552a4
#
_cell.length_a   1.000
_cell.length_b   1.000
_cell.length_c   1.000
_cell.angle_alpha   90.00
_cell.angle_beta   90.00
_cell.angle_gamma   90.00
#
_symmetry.space_group_name_H-M   'P 1'
#
loop_
_entity.id
_entity.type
_entity.pdbx_description
1 polymer ?
#
loop_
_entity_poly.entity_id
_entity_poly.type
_entity_poly.pdbx_seq_one_letter_code
_entity_poly.pdbx_strand_id
1 'polypeptide(L)'
;TQPYSVTSYRENTKGVQEAAPWTAQYSVDNGVSWTDTRPEWLTAFTASGAGGTSAQPYDATVSVQTGTDTSPHTTALQNATAKGTADTPYNLSNQTDGGPTDENTANCYVVSAPGYYSFPLVYGNALKNRSTNESAYKTGNTGSNILSNFINHTGAGISDPYIANNNGCTPAKAELVWQDVMDLVTDIKYNAGSNGGNISFKVDRFSIQQGNAVIAIKDASNNVLWSWHIWVTDENIDNVIEVTNYQNVKYNIMPVNLGWCDDDVTTYAERSCKVRFTAGDASKEVTIRQVSASITIRGNHPYYQWGRKDPLRPSNGLANTNKTWYDKNGTSSQSNPATENFSAGVTCIMNYILKPDVMQNQVSGDNAYANLWSVDNTVYTANDNPVVKTVYDPSPVGFKLPPGNVFTGFTTTGGSTSTSSEINGTWSSSSLKGWNFYTDSSKSKTIFFPASGYRYRSNGMVSNVSSDGFYWSAAPAPTPKGHYLYFSSLQVIPLSTSNYRAVGFGVRSCQE
;
A
#
# COMPACT_ATOMS: atom_id res chain seq x y z
N THR A 1 -15.71 -15.74 -24.25
CA THR A 1 -16.40 -16.43 -25.36
C THR A 1 -15.37 -17.17 -26.21
N GLN A 2 -15.68 -18.41 -26.56
CA GLN A 2 -14.85 -19.28 -27.41
C GLN A 2 -15.68 -19.77 -28.58
N PRO A 3 -15.26 -19.56 -29.82
CA PRO A 3 -15.97 -20.08 -30.99
C PRO A 3 -15.80 -21.58 -31.10
N TYR A 4 -16.82 -22.27 -31.61
CA TYR A 4 -16.77 -23.66 -32.02
C TYR A 4 -17.60 -23.85 -33.29
N SER A 5 -17.48 -25.01 -33.95
CA SER A 5 -18.30 -25.31 -35.11
C SER A 5 -18.82 -26.76 -35.07
N VAL A 6 -19.98 -26.97 -35.66
CA VAL A 6 -20.61 -28.29 -35.80
C VAL A 6 -20.89 -28.58 -37.28
N THR A 7 -20.43 -29.74 -37.73
CA THR A 7 -20.83 -30.32 -39.01
C THR A 7 -21.64 -31.58 -38.73
N SER A 8 -22.91 -31.61 -39.14
CA SER A 8 -23.81 -32.73 -38.90
C SER A 8 -24.63 -33.04 -40.16
N TYR A 9 -24.33 -34.19 -40.78
CA TYR A 9 -25.02 -34.66 -41.98
C TYR A 9 -25.15 -36.16 -41.96
N ARG A 10 -26.05 -36.70 -42.77
CA ARG A 10 -26.19 -38.10 -43.12
C ARG A 10 -25.95 -38.29 -44.61
N GLU A 11 -25.46 -39.44 -44.99
CA GLU A 11 -25.35 -39.85 -46.38
C GLU A 11 -26.49 -40.81 -46.71
N ASN A 12 -27.22 -40.54 -47.78
CA ASN A 12 -28.29 -41.42 -48.24
C ASN A 12 -27.70 -42.59 -49.09
N THR A 13 -28.54 -43.54 -49.46
CA THR A 13 -28.14 -44.72 -50.21
C THR A 13 -27.54 -44.45 -51.61
N LYS A 14 -27.59 -43.21 -52.10
CA LYS A 14 -27.01 -42.74 -53.33
C LYS A 14 -25.71 -41.95 -53.14
N GLY A 15 -25.17 -41.90 -51.92
CA GLY A 15 -23.97 -41.13 -51.61
C GLY A 15 -24.18 -39.61 -51.51
N VAL A 16 -25.42 -39.13 -51.44
CA VAL A 16 -25.71 -37.70 -51.30
C VAL A 16 -25.73 -37.34 -49.83
N GLN A 17 -24.99 -36.30 -49.46
CA GLN A 17 -24.97 -35.76 -48.11
C GLN A 17 -26.17 -34.81 -47.89
N GLU A 18 -26.86 -35.03 -46.78
CA GLU A 18 -28.02 -34.24 -46.37
C GLU A 18 -27.84 -33.79 -44.92
N ALA A 19 -28.22 -32.53 -44.60
CA ALA A 19 -28.15 -32.02 -43.22
C ALA A 19 -28.91 -32.93 -42.24
N ALA A 20 -28.32 -33.21 -41.09
CA ALA A 20 -28.93 -33.97 -40.01
C ALA A 20 -29.05 -33.11 -38.74
N PRO A 21 -30.28 -32.92 -38.23
CA PRO A 21 -30.46 -32.21 -36.96
C PRO A 21 -29.72 -32.87 -35.83
N TRP A 22 -29.20 -32.05 -34.92
CA TRP A 22 -28.48 -32.52 -33.74
C TRP A 22 -28.97 -31.83 -32.46
N THR A 23 -28.73 -32.49 -31.31
CA THR A 23 -28.95 -31.96 -29.97
C THR A 23 -27.72 -32.14 -29.15
N ALA A 24 -27.61 -31.35 -28.06
CA ALA A 24 -26.49 -31.42 -27.09
C ALA A 24 -26.98 -31.81 -25.70
N GLN A 25 -26.24 -32.69 -25.03
CA GLN A 25 -26.38 -33.01 -23.60
C GLN A 25 -25.10 -32.68 -22.89
N TYR A 26 -25.20 -32.46 -21.56
CA TYR A 26 -24.12 -31.97 -20.72
C TYR A 26 -23.83 -32.94 -19.59
N SER A 27 -22.55 -33.05 -19.23
CA SER A 27 -22.08 -33.85 -18.09
C SER A 27 -21.01 -33.07 -17.33
N VAL A 28 -21.18 -32.93 -16.02
CA VAL A 28 -20.19 -32.31 -15.10
C VAL A 28 -19.42 -33.37 -14.29
N ASP A 29 -19.74 -34.64 -14.45
CA ASP A 29 -19.14 -35.80 -13.77
C ASP A 29 -18.32 -36.67 -14.73
N ASN A 30 -17.70 -36.05 -15.72
CA ASN A 30 -16.84 -36.68 -16.73
C ASN A 30 -17.54 -37.74 -17.63
N GLY A 31 -18.85 -37.63 -17.86
CA GLY A 31 -19.62 -38.48 -18.74
C GLY A 31 -20.32 -39.66 -18.03
N VAL A 32 -20.36 -39.66 -16.69
CA VAL A 32 -21.09 -40.68 -15.90
C VAL A 32 -22.59 -40.46 -16.00
N SER A 33 -23.03 -39.20 -15.87
CA SER A 33 -24.45 -38.82 -16.07
C SER A 33 -24.58 -37.73 -17.13
N TRP A 34 -25.72 -37.71 -17.85
CA TRP A 34 -26.00 -36.73 -18.89
C TRP A 34 -27.33 -36.06 -18.66
N THR A 35 -27.38 -34.73 -18.86
CA THR A 35 -28.58 -33.91 -18.70
C THR A 35 -28.72 -32.96 -19.88
N ASP A 36 -29.95 -32.55 -20.17
CA ASP A 36 -30.25 -31.52 -21.18
C ASP A 36 -30.05 -30.10 -20.61
N THR A 37 -29.82 -29.99 -19.31
CA THR A 37 -29.55 -28.72 -18.64
C THR A 37 -28.05 -28.46 -18.57
N ARG A 38 -27.61 -27.39 -19.20
CA ARG A 38 -26.21 -26.94 -19.10
C ARG A 38 -25.89 -26.42 -17.68
N PRO A 39 -24.63 -26.56 -17.20
CA PRO A 39 -24.25 -25.99 -15.91
C PRO A 39 -24.36 -24.44 -15.96
N GLU A 40 -24.69 -23.82 -14.83
CA GLU A 40 -24.93 -22.36 -14.72
C GLU A 40 -23.77 -21.53 -15.21
N TRP A 41 -22.54 -21.99 -14.95
CA TRP A 41 -21.34 -21.28 -15.36
C TRP A 41 -21.07 -21.30 -16.88
N LEU A 42 -21.71 -22.20 -17.65
CA LEU A 42 -21.74 -22.19 -19.13
C LEU A 42 -22.92 -21.30 -19.56
N THR A 43 -22.71 -19.99 -19.58
CA THR A 43 -23.77 -18.99 -19.70
C THR A 43 -24.41 -18.93 -21.09
N ALA A 44 -23.66 -19.28 -22.15
CA ALA A 44 -24.16 -19.43 -23.50
C ALA A 44 -23.58 -20.67 -24.17
N PHE A 45 -24.45 -21.46 -24.77
CA PHE A 45 -24.11 -22.61 -25.61
C PHE A 45 -25.33 -23.00 -26.44
N THR A 46 -25.13 -23.28 -27.72
CA THR A 46 -26.23 -23.75 -28.57
C THR A 46 -26.49 -25.22 -28.32
N ALA A 47 -27.72 -25.55 -27.90
CA ALA A 47 -28.10 -26.92 -27.51
C ALA A 47 -28.65 -27.76 -28.63
N SER A 48 -28.94 -27.20 -29.81
CA SER A 48 -29.44 -27.93 -31.00
C SER A 48 -29.21 -27.14 -32.29
N GLY A 49 -29.18 -27.84 -33.41
CA GLY A 49 -29.07 -27.23 -34.71
C GLY A 49 -29.65 -28.10 -35.85
N ALA A 50 -29.98 -27.49 -36.98
CA ALA A 50 -30.49 -28.17 -38.14
C ALA A 50 -29.46 -29.09 -38.82
N GLY A 51 -28.18 -28.96 -38.50
CA GLY A 51 -27.07 -29.62 -39.17
C GLY A 51 -26.69 -28.92 -40.48
N GLY A 52 -25.71 -29.51 -41.18
CA GLY A 52 -25.20 -29.02 -42.47
C GLY A 52 -24.04 -29.85 -42.92
N THR A 53 -23.78 -29.84 -44.23
CA THR A 53 -22.65 -30.53 -44.88
C THR A 53 -21.34 -29.74 -44.78
N SER A 54 -21.41 -28.49 -44.28
CA SER A 54 -20.28 -27.63 -43.92
C SER A 54 -20.32 -27.23 -42.45
N ALA A 55 -19.18 -26.81 -41.93
CA ALA A 55 -19.07 -26.35 -40.54
C ALA A 55 -19.98 -25.13 -40.27
N GLN A 56 -20.89 -25.26 -39.34
CA GLN A 56 -21.76 -24.17 -38.85
C GLN A 56 -21.15 -23.55 -37.61
N PRO A 57 -20.89 -22.23 -37.57
CA PRO A 57 -20.24 -21.56 -36.46
C PRO A 57 -21.22 -21.30 -35.30
N TYR A 58 -20.71 -21.45 -34.08
CA TYR A 58 -21.38 -21.15 -32.82
C TYR A 58 -20.41 -20.59 -31.81
N ASP A 59 -20.92 -19.99 -30.78
CA ASP A 59 -20.15 -19.47 -29.66
C ASP A 59 -20.53 -20.12 -28.31
N ALA A 60 -19.52 -20.42 -27.51
CA ALA A 60 -19.67 -20.83 -26.11
C ALA A 60 -19.18 -19.70 -25.20
N THR A 61 -19.94 -19.38 -24.19
CA THR A 61 -19.56 -18.36 -23.20
C THR A 61 -19.64 -18.94 -21.78
N VAL A 62 -18.60 -18.71 -21.00
CA VAL A 62 -18.53 -19.10 -19.57
C VAL A 62 -18.59 -17.84 -18.70
N SER A 63 -19.17 -17.98 -17.50
CA SER A 63 -19.15 -16.89 -16.50
C SER A 63 -17.75 -16.65 -15.97
N VAL A 64 -17.50 -15.46 -15.44
CA VAL A 64 -16.36 -15.18 -14.59
C VAL A 64 -16.43 -16.10 -13.37
N GLN A 65 -15.30 -16.64 -12.94
CA GLN A 65 -15.19 -17.42 -11.72
C GLN A 65 -14.75 -16.53 -10.58
N THR A 66 -15.40 -16.63 -9.42
CA THR A 66 -14.92 -16.01 -8.19
C THR A 66 -13.74 -16.82 -7.66
N GLY A 67 -12.61 -16.17 -7.45
CA GLY A 67 -11.44 -16.78 -6.84
C GLY A 67 -11.59 -16.93 -5.32
N THR A 68 -10.80 -17.81 -4.75
CA THR A 68 -10.66 -17.96 -3.29
C THR A 68 -9.33 -17.36 -2.89
N ASP A 69 -9.36 -16.36 -2.01
CA ASP A 69 -8.15 -15.82 -1.38
C ASP A 69 -7.60 -16.88 -0.43
N THR A 70 -6.33 -17.21 -0.62
CA THR A 70 -5.60 -18.20 0.20
C THR A 70 -4.45 -17.55 0.98
N SER A 71 -4.39 -16.22 1.03
CA SER A 71 -3.40 -15.49 1.83
C SER A 71 -3.59 -15.81 3.32
N PRO A 72 -2.52 -16.25 4.03
CA PRO A 72 -2.60 -16.46 5.49
C PRO A 72 -2.84 -15.15 6.25
N HIS A 73 -2.39 -14.02 5.71
CA HIS A 73 -2.57 -12.68 6.28
C HIS A 73 -4.05 -12.26 6.23
N THR A 74 -4.71 -12.41 5.09
CA THR A 74 -6.14 -12.15 4.95
C THR A 74 -6.96 -13.03 5.88
N THR A 75 -6.62 -14.32 5.96
CA THR A 75 -7.28 -15.26 6.88
C THR A 75 -7.10 -14.85 8.35
N ALA A 76 -5.90 -14.43 8.74
CA ALA A 76 -5.61 -13.96 10.10
C ALA A 76 -6.42 -12.71 10.44
N LEU A 77 -6.43 -11.72 9.54
CA LEU A 77 -7.18 -10.49 9.71
C LEU A 77 -8.70 -10.73 9.82
N GLN A 78 -9.27 -11.57 8.95
CA GLN A 78 -10.69 -11.90 8.97
C GLN A 78 -11.12 -12.64 10.25
N ASN A 79 -10.26 -13.48 10.79
CA ASN A 79 -10.52 -14.27 12.01
C ASN A 79 -10.19 -13.50 13.29
N ALA A 80 -9.53 -12.35 13.21
CA ALA A 80 -9.22 -11.54 14.39
C ALA A 80 -10.50 -11.07 15.10
N THR A 81 -10.41 -10.93 16.42
CA THR A 81 -11.51 -10.43 17.24
C THR A 81 -11.83 -8.99 16.84
N ALA A 82 -13.07 -8.74 16.46
CA ALA A 82 -13.52 -7.41 16.06
C ALA A 82 -13.34 -6.39 17.19
N LYS A 83 -12.98 -5.16 16.83
CA LYS A 83 -12.76 -4.05 17.78
C LYS A 83 -13.80 -2.95 17.60
N GLY A 84 -14.26 -2.39 18.71
CA GLY A 84 -15.25 -1.30 18.71
C GLY A 84 -16.61 -1.67 18.08
N THR A 85 -17.55 -0.76 18.19
CA THR A 85 -18.89 -0.84 17.58
C THR A 85 -19.21 0.49 16.90
N ALA A 86 -20.30 0.56 16.15
CA ALA A 86 -20.74 1.81 15.51
C ALA A 86 -20.99 2.94 16.52
N ASP A 87 -21.53 2.59 17.70
CA ASP A 87 -21.83 3.55 18.76
C ASP A 87 -20.61 3.85 19.66
N THR A 88 -19.67 2.93 19.74
CA THR A 88 -18.45 3.05 20.55
C THR A 88 -17.24 2.56 19.75
N PRO A 89 -16.76 3.36 18.79
CA PRO A 89 -15.60 3.00 18.00
C PRO A 89 -14.33 2.85 18.84
N TYR A 90 -13.48 1.90 18.48
CA TYR A 90 -12.16 1.74 19.06
C TYR A 90 -11.28 2.94 18.74
N ASN A 91 -10.82 3.66 19.75
CA ASN A 91 -9.96 4.83 19.55
C ASN A 91 -8.50 4.40 19.32
N LEU A 92 -8.02 4.57 18.09
CA LEU A 92 -6.67 4.18 17.68
C LEU A 92 -5.56 4.98 18.36
N SER A 93 -5.85 6.17 18.90
CA SER A 93 -4.86 6.98 19.60
C SER A 93 -4.60 6.49 21.02
N ASN A 94 -5.55 5.84 21.68
CA ASN A 94 -5.38 5.30 23.02
C ASN A 94 -5.23 3.76 23.09
N GLN A 95 -5.41 3.09 21.95
CA GLN A 95 -5.20 1.65 21.77
C GLN A 95 -5.97 0.75 22.75
N THR A 96 -7.08 1.24 23.32
CA THR A 96 -7.94 0.47 24.21
C THR A 96 -9.40 0.61 23.85
N ASP A 97 -10.15 -0.45 24.02
CA ASP A 97 -11.60 -0.48 23.77
C ASP A 97 -12.33 0.43 24.79
N GLY A 98 -12.53 1.70 24.41
CA GLY A 98 -13.36 2.65 25.14
C GLY A 98 -12.85 3.12 26.50
N GLY A 99 -11.68 2.70 26.93
CA GLY A 99 -11.08 3.13 28.21
C GLY A 99 -10.30 4.45 28.07
N PRO A 100 -10.29 5.29 29.12
CA PRO A 100 -9.42 6.45 29.17
C PRO A 100 -8.01 5.98 29.46
N THR A 101 -7.18 5.81 28.45
CA THR A 101 -5.77 5.50 28.60
C THR A 101 -4.92 6.61 28.03
N ASP A 102 -3.62 6.43 28.06
CA ASP A 102 -2.67 7.41 27.59
C ASP A 102 -2.83 7.62 26.08
N GLU A 103 -3.43 8.73 25.69
CA GLU A 103 -3.65 9.09 24.29
C GLU A 103 -2.33 9.49 23.64
N ASN A 104 -1.97 8.77 22.59
CA ASN A 104 -0.80 9.03 21.76
C ASN A 104 -1.23 9.12 20.29
N THR A 105 -0.94 10.22 19.64
CA THR A 105 -1.35 10.46 18.26
C THR A 105 -0.21 10.29 17.27
N ALA A 106 -0.55 10.04 16.01
CA ALA A 106 0.40 9.89 14.91
C ALA A 106 -0.27 10.20 13.56
N ASN A 107 0.51 10.24 12.47
CA ASN A 107 -0.02 10.32 11.11
C ASN A 107 -0.38 8.96 10.52
N CYS A 108 0.10 7.88 11.10
CA CYS A 108 -0.26 6.52 10.70
C CYS A 108 -0.90 5.78 11.87
N TYR A 109 -2.04 5.15 11.62
CA TYR A 109 -2.70 4.24 12.55
C TYR A 109 -2.76 2.84 11.97
N VAL A 110 -2.38 1.85 12.79
CA VAL A 110 -2.37 0.43 12.41
C VAL A 110 -3.67 -0.22 12.84
N VAL A 111 -4.30 -0.96 11.94
CA VAL A 111 -5.51 -1.73 12.16
C VAL A 111 -5.22 -3.20 11.88
N SER A 112 -5.50 -4.08 12.85
CA SER A 112 -5.19 -5.51 12.77
C SER A 112 -6.41 -6.43 12.92
N ALA A 113 -7.62 -5.86 12.89
CA ALA A 113 -8.86 -6.62 13.07
C ALA A 113 -10.04 -5.92 12.37
N PRO A 114 -11.13 -6.63 12.06
CA PRO A 114 -12.38 -5.98 11.66
C PRO A 114 -12.94 -5.12 12.81
N GLY A 115 -13.72 -4.09 12.48
CA GLY A 115 -14.39 -3.30 13.52
C GLY A 115 -14.74 -1.89 13.12
N TYR A 116 -15.09 -1.10 14.13
CA TYR A 116 -15.33 0.34 14.01
C TYR A 116 -14.23 1.06 14.78
N TYR A 117 -13.62 2.03 14.13
CA TYR A 117 -12.45 2.74 14.63
C TYR A 117 -12.66 4.23 14.64
N SER A 118 -11.93 4.93 15.49
CA SER A 118 -11.89 6.38 15.52
C SER A 118 -10.51 6.90 15.89
N PHE A 119 -10.25 8.17 15.59
CA PHE A 119 -9.08 8.91 16.07
C PHE A 119 -9.38 10.41 16.14
N PRO A 120 -8.76 11.16 17.09
CA PRO A 120 -9.01 12.58 17.26
C PRO A 120 -8.39 13.41 16.13
N LEU A 121 -8.91 14.63 15.94
CA LEU A 121 -8.38 15.59 14.97
C LEU A 121 -7.16 16.32 15.53
N VAL A 122 -6.03 15.62 15.61
CA VAL A 122 -4.76 16.09 16.16
C VAL A 122 -3.67 16.04 15.09
N TYR A 123 -2.79 17.02 15.06
CA TYR A 123 -1.63 17.06 14.19
C TYR A 123 -0.59 15.99 14.55
N GLY A 124 -0.40 14.99 13.71
CA GLY A 124 0.64 13.96 13.90
C GLY A 124 0.76 13.50 15.36
N ASN A 125 1.96 13.59 15.91
CA ASN A 125 2.29 13.22 17.29
C ASN A 125 2.17 14.39 18.29
N ALA A 126 1.30 15.37 18.04
CA ALA A 126 1.15 16.53 18.90
C ALA A 126 0.50 16.24 20.27
N LEU A 127 -0.07 15.04 20.46
CA LEU A 127 -0.41 14.50 21.79
C LEU A 127 0.48 13.29 22.11
N LYS A 128 1.06 13.30 23.32
CA LYS A 128 1.81 12.16 23.89
C LYS A 128 1.38 11.99 25.35
N ASN A 129 0.93 10.79 25.71
CA ASN A 129 0.43 10.47 27.05
C ASN A 129 -0.62 11.49 27.52
N ARG A 130 -1.61 11.81 26.66
CA ARG A 130 -2.67 12.82 26.86
C ARG A 130 -2.22 14.26 27.06
N SER A 131 -0.96 14.52 26.98
CA SER A 131 -0.41 15.86 27.14
C SER A 131 0.01 16.44 25.80
N THR A 132 -0.08 17.76 25.68
CA THR A 132 0.46 18.47 24.52
C THR A 132 1.94 18.20 24.38
N ASN A 133 2.34 17.70 23.22
CA ASN A 133 3.72 17.47 22.82
C ASN A 133 4.22 18.62 21.94
N GLU A 134 4.52 19.77 22.55
CA GLU A 134 4.94 20.97 21.81
C GLU A 134 6.21 20.75 20.99
N SER A 135 7.12 19.86 21.45
CA SER A 135 8.34 19.54 20.71
C SER A 135 8.07 18.91 19.32
N ALA A 136 6.86 18.43 19.06
CA ALA A 136 6.47 17.91 17.75
C ALA A 136 6.28 19.01 16.68
N TYR A 137 6.00 20.25 17.09
CA TYR A 137 5.66 21.35 16.15
C TYR A 137 6.26 22.72 16.50
N LYS A 138 7.07 22.79 17.54
CA LYS A 138 7.81 24.02 17.93
C LYS A 138 9.26 23.68 18.21
N THR A 139 10.16 24.59 17.86
CA THR A 139 11.59 24.50 18.22
C THR A 139 12.14 25.87 18.59
N GLY A 140 13.11 25.89 19.47
CA GLY A 140 13.93 27.08 19.75
C GLY A 140 15.06 27.29 18.74
N ASN A 141 15.29 26.35 17.83
CA ASN A 141 16.31 26.46 16.80
C ASN A 141 15.90 27.52 15.76
N THR A 142 16.89 28.25 15.25
CA THR A 142 16.71 29.31 14.25
C THR A 142 17.67 29.11 13.07
N GLY A 143 17.30 29.66 11.91
CA GLY A 143 18.09 29.58 10.69
C GLY A 143 17.22 29.62 9.45
N SER A 144 17.83 29.92 8.31
CA SER A 144 17.10 30.01 7.03
C SER A 144 16.55 28.65 6.56
N ASN A 145 17.09 27.56 7.05
CA ASN A 145 16.69 26.18 6.75
C ASN A 145 15.92 25.51 7.91
N ILE A 146 15.47 26.27 8.90
CA ILE A 146 14.74 25.78 10.06
C ILE A 146 13.31 26.31 10.03
N LEU A 147 12.35 25.39 10.10
CA LEU A 147 10.95 25.73 10.31
C LEU A 147 10.71 25.81 11.82
N SER A 148 10.72 27.03 12.37
CA SER A 148 10.69 27.28 13.82
C SER A 148 9.31 26.98 14.43
N ASN A 149 8.23 27.29 13.71
CA ASN A 149 6.89 26.81 13.97
C ASN A 149 6.46 25.96 12.78
N PHE A 150 6.09 24.72 13.04
CA PHE A 150 5.50 23.89 12.02
C PHE A 150 4.14 24.47 11.62
N ILE A 151 3.77 24.36 10.36
CA ILE A 151 2.63 25.09 9.80
C ILE A 151 1.47 24.15 9.50
N ASN A 152 0.27 24.71 9.49
CA ASN A 152 -0.96 24.07 9.04
C ASN A 152 -1.19 24.29 7.52
N HIS A 153 -2.33 23.87 7.01
CA HIS A 153 -2.73 24.00 5.61
C HIS A 153 -2.84 25.46 5.11
N THR A 154 -2.96 26.46 6.00
CA THR A 154 -3.00 27.89 5.65
C THR A 154 -1.61 28.54 5.60
N GLY A 155 -0.57 27.80 6.02
CA GLY A 155 0.79 28.33 6.21
C GLY A 155 0.99 29.03 7.56
N ALA A 156 -0.02 29.06 8.41
CA ALA A 156 0.11 29.57 9.76
C ALA A 156 0.78 28.54 10.69
N GLY A 157 1.55 29.05 11.66
CA GLY A 157 2.17 28.20 12.68
C GLY A 157 1.14 27.48 13.53
N ILE A 158 1.36 26.18 13.78
CA ILE A 158 0.54 25.38 14.69
C ILE A 158 0.77 25.88 16.12
N SER A 159 -0.31 26.24 16.79
CA SER A 159 -0.30 26.78 18.17
C SER A 159 -0.94 25.84 19.19
N ASP A 160 -1.77 24.91 18.71
CA ASP A 160 -2.53 23.96 19.54
C ASP A 160 -2.46 22.56 18.88
N PRO A 161 -2.35 21.47 19.65
CA PRO A 161 -2.30 20.11 19.08
C PRO A 161 -3.57 19.73 18.30
N TYR A 162 -4.73 20.26 18.69
CA TYR A 162 -6.00 19.99 18.02
C TYR A 162 -6.20 20.91 16.83
N ILE A 163 -6.51 20.31 15.69
CA ILE A 163 -6.65 21.03 14.41
C ILE A 163 -7.65 22.18 14.52
N ALA A 164 -8.83 21.90 15.07
CA ALA A 164 -9.92 22.87 15.17
C ALA A 164 -9.63 24.09 16.06
N ASN A 165 -8.65 24.00 16.95
CA ASN A 165 -8.25 25.09 17.83
C ASN A 165 -7.27 26.09 17.18
N ASN A 166 -6.84 25.80 15.95
CA ASN A 166 -5.94 26.66 15.18
C ASN A 166 -6.74 27.57 14.24
N ASN A 167 -6.29 28.80 14.08
CA ASN A 167 -6.99 29.79 13.26
C ASN A 167 -7.08 29.30 11.78
N GLY A 168 -8.28 29.44 11.20
CA GLY A 168 -8.58 29.02 9.84
C GLY A 168 -8.80 27.51 9.66
N CYS A 169 -8.84 26.74 10.75
CA CYS A 169 -8.99 25.29 10.71
C CYS A 169 -10.37 24.85 11.23
N THR A 170 -11.41 24.94 10.40
CA THR A 170 -12.77 24.54 10.76
C THR A 170 -13.14 23.22 10.08
N PRO A 171 -13.10 22.09 10.81
CA PRO A 171 -13.49 20.79 10.26
C PRO A 171 -14.96 20.76 9.84
N ALA A 172 -15.28 20.19 8.69
CA ALA A 172 -16.65 20.07 8.19
C ALA A 172 -17.02 18.67 7.73
N LYS A 173 -16.07 17.92 7.12
CA LYS A 173 -16.32 16.56 6.65
C LYS A 173 -15.03 15.73 6.57
N ALA A 174 -15.16 14.42 6.78
CA ALA A 174 -14.11 13.44 6.52
C ALA A 174 -14.36 12.72 5.20
N GLU A 175 -13.28 12.38 4.47
CA GLU A 175 -13.38 11.77 3.16
C GLU A 175 -12.17 10.86 2.88
N LEU A 176 -12.40 9.75 2.17
CA LEU A 176 -11.33 8.92 1.62
C LEU A 176 -10.57 9.71 0.54
N VAL A 177 -9.24 9.70 0.61
CA VAL A 177 -8.37 10.21 -0.45
C VAL A 177 -8.08 9.10 -1.47
N TRP A 178 -7.61 7.97 -0.99
CA TRP A 178 -7.42 6.74 -1.77
C TRP A 178 -7.26 5.53 -0.83
N GLN A 179 -7.50 4.34 -1.36
CA GLN A 179 -7.17 3.06 -0.73
C GLN A 179 -6.66 2.08 -1.78
N ASP A 180 -5.80 1.13 -1.41
CA ASP A 180 -5.20 0.15 -2.33
C ASP A 180 -5.84 -1.24 -2.26
N VAL A 181 -6.95 -1.34 -1.55
CA VAL A 181 -7.85 -2.49 -1.49
C VAL A 181 -9.27 -1.96 -1.57
N MET A 182 -10.14 -2.61 -2.33
CA MET A 182 -11.54 -2.22 -2.45
C MET A 182 -12.24 -2.37 -1.09
N ASP A 183 -12.97 -1.34 -0.67
CA ASP A 183 -13.74 -1.31 0.59
C ASP A 183 -12.90 -1.63 1.84
N LEU A 184 -11.59 -1.32 1.82
CA LEU A 184 -10.71 -1.52 2.97
C LEU A 184 -11.17 -0.69 4.17
N VAL A 185 -11.48 0.58 3.94
CA VAL A 185 -12.08 1.49 4.92
C VAL A 185 -13.38 2.06 4.33
N THR A 186 -14.45 1.95 5.11
CA THR A 186 -15.80 2.37 4.72
C THR A 186 -16.44 3.18 5.84
N ASP A 187 -17.64 3.69 5.64
CA ASP A 187 -18.41 4.45 6.66
C ASP A 187 -17.62 5.59 7.31
N ILE A 188 -16.76 6.26 6.52
CA ILE A 188 -15.93 7.36 7.00
C ILE A 188 -16.83 8.55 7.38
N LYS A 189 -16.74 8.99 8.65
CA LYS A 189 -17.54 10.07 9.20
C LYS A 189 -16.69 11.05 10.01
N TYR A 190 -17.01 12.32 9.89
CA TYR A 190 -16.60 13.33 10.83
C TYR A 190 -17.66 13.46 11.93
N ASN A 191 -17.27 13.31 13.16
CA ASN A 191 -18.11 13.47 14.34
C ASN A 191 -17.67 14.71 15.08
N ALA A 192 -18.47 15.78 15.03
CA ALA A 192 -18.18 17.02 15.72
C ALA A 192 -18.23 16.82 17.25
N GLY A 193 -17.37 17.51 17.97
CA GLY A 193 -17.27 17.38 19.42
C GLY A 193 -16.22 18.30 20.02
N SER A 194 -15.87 18.07 21.27
CA SER A 194 -14.82 18.81 21.97
C SER A 194 -13.50 18.72 21.20
N ASN A 195 -12.73 19.80 21.20
CA ASN A 195 -11.45 19.90 20.48
C ASN A 195 -11.54 19.57 18.98
N GLY A 196 -12.71 19.80 18.35
CA GLY A 196 -12.96 19.54 16.95
C GLY A 196 -13.48 18.13 16.66
N GLY A 197 -13.66 17.27 17.66
CA GLY A 197 -14.22 15.94 17.49
C GLY A 197 -13.24 14.91 16.94
N ASN A 198 -13.75 13.95 16.19
CA ASN A 198 -12.98 12.81 15.68
C ASN A 198 -13.43 12.39 14.28
N ILE A 199 -12.62 11.56 13.63
CA ILE A 199 -13.04 10.76 12.47
C ILE A 199 -13.33 9.35 12.97
N SER A 200 -14.44 8.75 12.50
CA SER A 200 -14.73 7.34 12.64
C SER A 200 -14.84 6.67 11.28
N PHE A 201 -14.55 5.36 11.22
CA PHE A 201 -14.64 4.54 10.02
C PHE A 201 -14.83 3.06 10.38
N LYS A 202 -15.19 2.25 9.40
CA LYS A 202 -15.36 0.80 9.52
C LYS A 202 -14.32 0.06 8.69
N VAL A 203 -13.81 -1.05 9.22
CA VAL A 203 -13.11 -2.09 8.47
C VAL A 203 -13.96 -3.35 8.54
N ASP A 204 -14.51 -3.78 7.40
CA ASP A 204 -15.45 -4.90 7.36
C ASP A 204 -14.71 -6.24 7.36
N ARG A 205 -15.30 -7.25 8.04
CA ARG A 205 -14.74 -8.59 8.14
C ARG A 205 -14.54 -9.28 6.80
N PHE A 206 -15.42 -9.00 5.84
CA PHE A 206 -15.40 -9.69 4.55
C PHE A 206 -14.50 -9.02 3.51
N SER A 207 -14.15 -7.75 3.71
CA SER A 207 -13.26 -7.00 2.83
C SER A 207 -11.85 -6.77 3.41
N ILE A 208 -11.65 -7.07 4.71
CA ILE A 208 -10.35 -6.85 5.37
C ILE A 208 -9.27 -7.75 4.77
N GLN A 209 -8.18 -7.14 4.37
CA GLN A 209 -6.90 -7.74 3.97
C GLN A 209 -5.80 -6.72 4.22
N GLN A 210 -4.53 -7.09 4.06
CA GLN A 210 -3.44 -6.12 4.17
C GLN A 210 -3.58 -5.03 3.11
N GLY A 211 -3.50 -3.79 3.53
CA GLY A 211 -3.70 -2.65 2.64
C GLY A 211 -3.46 -1.30 3.30
N ASN A 212 -3.55 -0.27 2.49
CA ASN A 212 -3.31 1.11 2.86
C ASN A 212 -4.46 2.00 2.41
N ALA A 213 -4.85 2.94 3.26
CA ALA A 213 -5.82 3.97 2.94
C ALA A 213 -5.36 5.32 3.48
N VAL A 214 -5.75 6.40 2.83
CA VAL A 214 -5.55 7.77 3.32
C VAL A 214 -6.91 8.42 3.51
N ILE A 215 -7.17 8.90 4.73
CA ILE A 215 -8.39 9.62 5.10
C ILE A 215 -8.01 11.07 5.39
N ALA A 216 -8.80 12.01 4.91
CA ALA A 216 -8.63 13.43 5.13
C ALA A 216 -9.81 14.04 5.88
N ILE A 217 -9.52 15.03 6.75
CA ILE A 217 -10.50 16.00 7.26
C ILE A 217 -10.46 17.25 6.39
N LYS A 218 -11.61 17.76 6.01
CA LYS A 218 -11.77 18.91 5.13
C LYS A 218 -12.65 19.98 5.77
N ASP A 219 -12.44 21.23 5.35
CA ASP A 219 -13.34 22.36 5.65
C ASP A 219 -14.58 22.34 4.73
N ALA A 220 -15.46 23.30 4.92
CA ALA A 220 -16.68 23.48 4.11
C ALA A 220 -16.36 23.86 2.65
N SER A 221 -15.19 24.37 2.37
CA SER A 221 -14.71 24.74 1.02
C SER A 221 -13.95 23.60 0.32
N ASN A 222 -13.93 22.40 0.90
CA ASN A 222 -13.21 21.22 0.42
C ASN A 222 -11.68 21.28 0.55
N ASN A 223 -11.10 22.25 1.26
CA ASN A 223 -9.69 22.25 1.53
C ASN A 223 -9.35 21.14 2.54
N VAL A 224 -8.29 20.39 2.28
CA VAL A 224 -7.78 19.40 3.23
C VAL A 224 -7.10 20.14 4.39
N LEU A 225 -7.59 19.95 5.61
CA LEU A 225 -6.98 20.49 6.83
C LEU A 225 -5.83 19.60 7.30
N TRP A 226 -6.01 18.29 7.21
CA TRP A 226 -5.03 17.25 7.53
C TRP A 226 -5.46 15.90 6.96
N SER A 227 -4.55 14.91 6.93
CA SER A 227 -4.80 13.55 6.49
C SER A 227 -3.99 12.55 7.29
N TRP A 228 -4.48 11.32 7.35
CA TRP A 228 -3.87 10.21 8.09
C TRP A 228 -3.81 8.98 7.21
N HIS A 229 -2.74 8.21 7.40
CA HIS A 229 -2.55 6.89 6.82
C HIS A 229 -3.19 5.84 7.73
N ILE A 230 -4.10 5.04 7.20
CA ILE A 230 -4.62 3.84 7.83
C ILE A 230 -3.92 2.65 7.19
N TRP A 231 -3.14 1.94 7.98
CA TRP A 231 -2.42 0.75 7.56
C TRP A 231 -3.07 -0.48 8.18
N VAL A 232 -3.73 -1.29 7.34
CA VAL A 232 -4.34 -2.56 7.76
C VAL A 232 -3.31 -3.66 7.57
N THR A 233 -2.95 -4.34 8.66
CA THR A 233 -1.98 -5.43 8.67
C THR A 233 -2.14 -6.30 9.93
N ASP A 234 -1.86 -7.59 9.80
CA ASP A 234 -1.70 -8.54 10.91
C ASP A 234 -0.24 -8.60 11.39
N GLU A 235 0.66 -7.87 10.75
CA GLU A 235 2.07 -7.78 11.15
C GLU A 235 2.21 -7.12 12.52
N ASN A 236 2.90 -7.79 13.43
CA ASN A 236 3.23 -7.20 14.72
C ASN A 236 4.45 -6.28 14.58
N ILE A 237 4.21 -4.99 14.38
CA ILE A 237 5.26 -3.98 14.18
C ILE A 237 6.16 -3.79 15.41
N ASP A 238 5.71 -4.21 16.61
CA ASP A 238 6.47 -4.13 17.84
C ASP A 238 7.53 -5.24 17.97
N ASN A 239 7.51 -6.24 17.08
CA ASN A 239 8.59 -7.23 16.95
C ASN A 239 9.84 -6.61 16.29
N VAL A 240 10.31 -5.53 16.87
CA VAL A 240 11.45 -4.76 16.34
C VAL A 240 12.71 -5.59 16.27
N ILE A 241 13.55 -5.27 15.29
CA ILE A 241 14.84 -5.92 15.07
C ILE A 241 15.96 -4.94 15.46
N GLU A 242 16.75 -5.29 16.46
CA GLU A 242 17.91 -4.49 16.85
C GLU A 242 18.99 -4.57 15.77
N VAL A 243 19.39 -3.42 15.25
CA VAL A 243 20.47 -3.26 14.28
C VAL A 243 21.57 -2.39 14.89
N THR A 244 22.82 -2.83 14.79
CA THR A 244 23.99 -2.06 15.21
C THR A 244 24.62 -1.42 13.98
N ASN A 245 24.75 -0.10 13.98
CA ASN A 245 25.37 0.63 12.89
C ASN A 245 26.92 0.57 12.95
N TYR A 246 27.59 1.16 11.97
CA TYR A 246 29.06 1.16 11.91
C TYR A 246 29.72 1.91 13.10
N GLN A 247 29.02 2.89 13.66
CA GLN A 247 29.43 3.67 14.82
C GLN A 247 29.17 2.94 16.15
N ASN A 248 28.71 1.68 16.12
CA ASN A 248 28.31 0.87 17.27
C ASN A 248 27.10 1.42 18.04
N VAL A 249 26.24 2.21 17.39
CA VAL A 249 24.96 2.65 17.95
C VAL A 249 23.89 1.64 17.57
N LYS A 250 23.00 1.31 18.52
CA LYS A 250 21.92 0.34 18.34
C LYS A 250 20.59 1.02 18.07
N TYR A 251 19.83 0.47 17.14
CA TYR A 251 18.52 0.94 16.76
C TYR A 251 17.55 -0.23 16.66
N ASN A 252 16.38 -0.09 17.27
CA ASN A 252 15.27 -1.03 17.12
C ASN A 252 14.45 -0.64 15.88
N ILE A 253 14.60 -1.40 14.80
CA ILE A 253 13.97 -1.10 13.52
C ILE A 253 12.72 -1.95 13.37
N MET A 254 11.65 -1.37 12.82
CA MET A 254 10.41 -2.06 12.48
C MET A 254 10.70 -3.30 11.60
N PRO A 255 10.01 -4.45 11.78
CA PRO A 255 10.31 -5.66 11.03
C PRO A 255 10.05 -5.53 9.54
N VAL A 256 9.08 -4.69 9.15
CA VAL A 256 8.69 -4.43 7.77
C VAL A 256 8.70 -2.93 7.44
N ASN A 257 8.61 -2.58 6.17
CA ASN A 257 8.49 -1.18 5.74
C ASN A 257 7.15 -0.59 6.17
N LEU A 258 7.11 0.71 6.40
CA LEU A 258 5.88 1.42 6.71
C LEU A 258 4.85 1.23 5.59
N GLY A 259 3.67 0.70 5.94
CA GLY A 259 2.62 0.39 4.98
C GLY A 259 2.83 -0.89 4.18
N TRP A 260 3.73 -1.79 4.60
CA TRP A 260 3.99 -3.04 3.92
C TRP A 260 2.73 -3.91 3.82
N CYS A 261 2.54 -4.51 2.65
CA CYS A 261 1.60 -5.60 2.40
C CYS A 261 2.39 -6.79 1.84
N ASP A 262 2.09 -7.98 2.31
CA ASP A 262 2.66 -9.22 1.79
C ASP A 262 1.99 -9.66 0.49
N ASP A 263 2.48 -10.73 -0.09
CA ASP A 263 1.87 -11.32 -1.27
C ASP A 263 0.44 -11.77 -0.98
N ASP A 264 -0.48 -11.40 -1.85
CA ASP A 264 -1.86 -11.87 -1.83
C ASP A 264 -2.09 -12.89 -2.94
N VAL A 265 -2.66 -14.05 -2.58
CA VAL A 265 -2.79 -15.20 -3.48
C VAL A 265 -4.25 -15.58 -3.63
N THR A 266 -4.79 -15.42 -4.84
CA THR A 266 -6.13 -15.85 -5.20
C THR A 266 -6.06 -17.10 -6.07
N THR A 267 -6.73 -18.17 -5.67
CA THR A 267 -6.82 -19.42 -6.43
C THR A 267 -8.17 -19.56 -7.11
N TYR A 268 -8.15 -20.17 -8.29
CA TYR A 268 -9.33 -20.49 -9.08
C TYR A 268 -9.36 -21.99 -9.31
N ALA A 269 -10.44 -22.65 -8.88
CA ALA A 269 -10.59 -24.09 -9.04
C ALA A 269 -10.84 -24.44 -10.51
N GLU A 270 -10.39 -25.62 -10.93
CA GLU A 270 -10.77 -26.20 -12.21
C GLU A 270 -12.28 -26.48 -12.26
N ARG A 271 -12.89 -26.21 -13.42
CA ARG A 271 -14.24 -26.69 -13.73
C ARG A 271 -14.32 -27.15 -15.18
N SER A 272 -15.05 -28.23 -15.43
CA SER A 272 -15.22 -28.79 -16.76
C SER A 272 -16.63 -29.28 -17.00
N CYS A 273 -17.03 -29.32 -18.26
CA CYS A 273 -18.27 -29.88 -18.73
C CYS A 273 -18.01 -30.64 -20.04
N LYS A 274 -18.37 -31.92 -20.09
CA LYS A 274 -18.47 -32.61 -21.35
C LYS A 274 -19.79 -32.28 -22.04
N VAL A 275 -19.74 -32.03 -23.32
CA VAL A 275 -20.89 -31.84 -24.18
C VAL A 275 -20.94 -32.95 -25.19
N ARG A 276 -22.05 -33.69 -25.25
CA ARG A 276 -22.33 -34.72 -26.23
C ARG A 276 -23.30 -34.19 -27.26
N PHE A 277 -22.84 -34.08 -28.49
CA PHE A 277 -23.70 -33.81 -29.64
C PHE A 277 -24.23 -35.14 -30.19
N THR A 278 -25.52 -35.22 -30.43
CA THR A 278 -26.17 -36.43 -30.95
C THR A 278 -27.00 -36.10 -32.21
N ALA A 279 -26.81 -36.88 -33.26
CA ALA A 279 -27.56 -36.79 -34.53
C ALA A 279 -27.95 -38.21 -34.94
N GLY A 280 -29.20 -38.63 -34.75
CA GLY A 280 -29.62 -40.04 -34.90
C GLY A 280 -28.84 -40.97 -33.97
N ASP A 281 -28.22 -42.01 -34.52
CA ASP A 281 -27.42 -42.97 -33.74
C ASP A 281 -25.97 -42.54 -33.53
N ALA A 282 -25.57 -41.44 -34.16
CA ALA A 282 -24.20 -40.92 -34.06
C ALA A 282 -24.05 -39.90 -32.95
N SER A 283 -22.94 -39.98 -32.20
CA SER A 283 -22.63 -38.96 -31.20
C SER A 283 -21.13 -38.57 -31.22
N LYS A 284 -20.87 -37.33 -30.77
CA LYS A 284 -19.52 -36.82 -30.65
C LYS A 284 -19.44 -36.02 -29.34
N GLU A 285 -18.35 -36.20 -28.57
CA GLU A 285 -18.13 -35.50 -27.32
C GLU A 285 -17.01 -34.47 -27.47
N VAL A 286 -17.17 -33.32 -26.80
CA VAL A 286 -16.13 -32.32 -26.60
C VAL A 286 -16.11 -31.94 -25.09
N THR A 287 -14.98 -31.46 -24.61
CA THR A 287 -14.87 -30.99 -23.24
C THR A 287 -14.62 -29.49 -23.25
N ILE A 288 -15.50 -28.76 -22.59
CA ILE A 288 -15.27 -27.37 -22.22
C ILE A 288 -14.60 -27.37 -20.84
N ARG A 289 -13.40 -26.78 -20.77
CA ARG A 289 -12.60 -26.80 -19.54
C ARG A 289 -12.09 -25.42 -19.25
N GLN A 290 -12.28 -24.97 -18.02
CA GLN A 290 -11.58 -23.84 -17.43
C GLN A 290 -10.55 -24.41 -16.44
N VAL A 291 -9.28 -24.27 -16.78
CA VAL A 291 -8.18 -24.81 -15.96
C VAL A 291 -8.08 -24.04 -14.63
N SER A 292 -7.57 -24.72 -13.60
CA SER A 292 -7.21 -24.05 -12.36
C SER A 292 -6.14 -22.99 -12.61
N ALA A 293 -6.18 -21.92 -11.87
CA ALA A 293 -5.21 -20.84 -11.92
C ALA A 293 -4.91 -20.32 -10.52
N SER A 294 -3.75 -19.72 -10.36
CA SER A 294 -3.39 -18.99 -9.16
C SER A 294 -2.82 -17.63 -9.58
N ILE A 295 -3.35 -16.56 -9.04
CA ILE A 295 -2.89 -15.20 -9.27
C ILE A 295 -2.27 -14.72 -7.97
N THR A 296 -1.03 -14.25 -8.03
CA THR A 296 -0.31 -13.67 -6.90
C THR A 296 -0.09 -12.19 -7.17
N ILE A 297 -0.63 -11.34 -6.32
CA ILE A 297 -0.29 -9.92 -6.24
C ILE A 297 0.87 -9.81 -5.26
N ARG A 298 2.02 -9.32 -5.73
CA ARG A 298 3.19 -9.18 -4.88
C ARG A 298 3.03 -8.06 -3.87
N GLY A 299 3.52 -8.31 -2.66
CA GLY A 299 3.57 -7.32 -1.61
C GLY A 299 4.51 -6.17 -1.92
N ASN A 300 4.18 -5.02 -1.41
CA ASN A 300 5.02 -3.82 -1.43
C ASN A 300 4.52 -2.81 -0.40
N HIS A 301 5.23 -1.67 -0.31
CA HIS A 301 4.92 -0.56 0.56
C HIS A 301 4.64 0.71 -0.25
N PRO A 302 3.93 1.70 0.32
CA PRO A 302 3.80 3.04 -0.27
C PRO A 302 5.12 3.81 -0.22
N TYR A 303 5.20 4.89 -1.02
CA TYR A 303 6.38 5.72 -1.14
C TYR A 303 6.15 7.09 -0.51
N TYR A 304 7.21 7.73 0.00
CA TYR A 304 7.16 9.03 0.66
C TYR A 304 8.16 9.99 0.02
N GLN A 305 7.77 11.24 -0.19
CA GLN A 305 8.69 12.32 -0.48
C GLN A 305 9.29 12.82 0.84
N TRP A 306 10.57 13.20 0.84
CA TRP A 306 11.26 13.59 2.08
C TRP A 306 10.58 14.78 2.77
N GLY A 307 10.30 14.68 4.05
CA GLY A 307 9.62 15.70 4.84
C GLY A 307 8.10 15.65 4.77
N ARG A 308 7.51 14.68 4.07
CA ARG A 308 6.07 14.50 3.90
C ARG A 308 5.52 13.42 4.83
N LYS A 309 4.32 13.67 5.37
CA LYS A 309 3.60 12.72 6.23
C LYS A 309 2.74 11.70 5.48
N ASP A 310 2.27 12.02 4.28
CA ASP A 310 1.32 11.20 3.55
C ASP A 310 2.00 10.21 2.59
N PRO A 311 1.55 8.96 2.55
CA PRO A 311 2.01 7.96 1.61
C PRO A 311 1.50 8.22 0.19
N LEU A 312 2.36 7.93 -0.78
CA LEU A 312 2.00 7.81 -2.19
C LEU A 312 1.76 6.35 -2.52
N ARG A 313 0.85 6.07 -3.43
CA ARG A 313 0.39 4.73 -3.80
C ARG A 313 1.53 3.74 -4.02
N PRO A 314 1.42 2.47 -3.56
CA PRO A 314 2.46 1.46 -3.75
C PRO A 314 2.55 0.97 -5.21
N SER A 315 3.68 0.34 -5.58
CA SER A 315 3.77 -0.49 -6.78
C SER A 315 3.07 -1.83 -6.56
N ASN A 316 2.93 -2.63 -7.62
CA ASN A 316 2.43 -4.00 -7.49
C ASN A 316 3.51 -5.02 -7.00
N GLY A 317 4.72 -4.57 -6.71
CA GLY A 317 5.83 -5.39 -6.20
C GLY A 317 6.54 -6.28 -7.22
N LEU A 318 5.98 -6.47 -8.44
CA LEU A 318 6.57 -7.33 -9.48
C LEU A 318 7.35 -6.55 -10.53
N ALA A 319 6.80 -5.42 -10.94
CA ALA A 319 7.30 -4.63 -12.04
C ALA A 319 7.09 -3.14 -11.77
N ASN A 320 7.56 -2.30 -12.69
CA ASN A 320 7.40 -0.85 -12.62
C ASN A 320 5.96 -0.40 -12.92
N THR A 321 4.98 -1.03 -12.26
CA THR A 321 3.55 -0.78 -12.40
C THR A 321 2.93 -0.50 -11.03
N ASN A 322 1.81 0.22 -11.02
CA ASN A 322 1.10 0.52 -9.80
C ASN A 322 0.24 -0.67 -9.33
N LYS A 323 0.12 -0.86 -8.03
CA LYS A 323 -0.97 -1.60 -7.43
C LYS A 323 -2.30 -0.91 -7.79
N THR A 324 -3.36 -1.68 -8.00
CA THR A 324 -4.70 -1.09 -8.18
C THR A 324 -5.07 -0.31 -6.93
N TRP A 325 -5.63 0.86 -7.12
CA TRP A 325 -6.13 1.71 -6.05
C TRP A 325 -7.55 2.19 -6.38
N TYR A 326 -8.26 2.63 -5.38
CA TYR A 326 -9.66 3.03 -5.46
C TYR A 326 -9.84 4.43 -4.89
N ASP A 327 -10.65 5.23 -5.58
CA ASP A 327 -11.05 6.54 -5.11
C ASP A 327 -12.23 6.45 -4.12
N LYS A 328 -12.70 7.59 -3.62
CA LYS A 328 -13.83 7.70 -2.69
C LYS A 328 -15.17 7.18 -3.25
N ASN A 329 -15.30 6.99 -4.55
CA ASN A 329 -16.48 6.47 -5.21
C ASN A 329 -16.36 4.96 -5.52
N GLY A 330 -15.27 4.32 -5.08
CA GLY A 330 -14.95 2.92 -5.39
C GLY A 330 -14.45 2.70 -6.83
N THR A 331 -14.10 3.78 -7.55
CA THR A 331 -13.56 3.65 -8.91
C THR A 331 -12.12 3.19 -8.85
N SER A 332 -11.83 2.06 -9.50
CA SER A 332 -10.48 1.51 -9.57
C SER A 332 -9.61 2.23 -10.60
N SER A 333 -8.32 2.33 -10.29
CA SER A 333 -7.30 2.89 -11.19
C SER A 333 -5.94 2.24 -10.94
N GLN A 334 -5.07 2.32 -11.94
CA GLN A 334 -3.64 2.01 -11.83
C GLN A 334 -2.79 3.22 -12.27
N SER A 335 -3.39 4.40 -12.35
CA SER A 335 -2.68 5.62 -12.72
C SER A 335 -1.64 6.02 -11.68
N ASN A 336 -0.59 6.69 -12.14
CA ASN A 336 0.39 7.32 -11.26
C ASN A 336 -0.27 8.43 -10.43
N PRO A 337 0.29 8.80 -9.26
CA PRO A 337 -0.06 10.05 -8.60
C PRO A 337 0.09 11.23 -9.57
N ALA A 338 -0.83 12.17 -9.50
CA ALA A 338 -0.65 13.44 -10.20
C ALA A 338 0.62 14.14 -9.71
N THR A 339 1.25 14.95 -10.58
CA THR A 339 2.45 15.70 -10.23
C THR A 339 2.23 17.18 -10.45
N GLU A 340 2.64 18.02 -9.51
CA GLU A 340 2.51 19.46 -9.58
C GLU A 340 3.78 20.15 -9.06
N ASN A 341 3.99 21.39 -9.48
CA ASN A 341 4.99 22.26 -8.87
C ASN A 341 4.39 22.98 -7.66
N PHE A 342 4.86 22.65 -6.47
CA PHE A 342 4.35 23.22 -5.23
C PHE A 342 5.01 24.56 -4.84
N SER A 343 5.87 25.13 -5.64
CA SER A 343 6.71 26.28 -5.27
C SER A 343 7.58 26.01 -4.02
N ALA A 344 8.51 26.91 -3.71
CA ALA A 344 9.49 26.66 -2.65
C ALA A 344 8.98 26.97 -1.23
N GLY A 345 9.63 26.42 -0.24
CA GLY A 345 9.52 26.80 1.16
C GLY A 345 8.15 26.47 1.79
N VAL A 346 7.57 27.45 2.47
CA VAL A 346 6.27 27.33 3.17
C VAL A 346 5.17 26.86 2.23
N THR A 347 5.11 27.37 1.01
CA THR A 347 4.10 26.98 0.01
C THR A 347 4.21 25.50 -0.36
N CYS A 348 5.42 24.93 -0.43
CA CYS A 348 5.61 23.51 -0.64
C CYS A 348 4.98 22.68 0.50
N ILE A 349 5.23 23.07 1.75
CA ILE A 349 4.68 22.39 2.92
C ILE A 349 3.15 22.49 2.97
N MET A 350 2.59 23.68 2.70
CA MET A 350 1.14 23.87 2.59
C MET A 350 0.52 22.90 1.56
N ASN A 351 1.13 22.78 0.38
CA ASN A 351 0.62 21.88 -0.65
C ASN A 351 0.80 20.40 -0.30
N TYR A 352 1.81 20.02 0.49
CA TYR A 352 1.90 18.68 1.05
C TYR A 352 0.69 18.32 1.92
N ILE A 353 0.14 19.31 2.65
CA ILE A 353 -1.05 19.12 3.48
C ILE A 353 -2.32 19.15 2.64
N LEU A 354 -2.47 20.16 1.78
CA LEU A 354 -3.67 20.38 0.96
C LEU A 354 -3.89 19.29 -0.09
N LYS A 355 -2.81 18.64 -0.57
CA LYS A 355 -2.80 17.68 -1.69
C LYS A 355 -2.09 16.38 -1.30
N PRO A 356 -2.68 15.57 -0.39
CA PRO A 356 -2.02 14.40 0.17
C PRO A 356 -1.67 13.32 -0.86
N ASP A 357 -2.32 13.27 -2.03
CA ASP A 357 -2.13 12.29 -3.09
C ASP A 357 -1.42 12.82 -4.34
N VAL A 358 -0.97 14.09 -4.33
CA VAL A 358 -0.26 14.72 -5.43
C VAL A 358 1.23 14.83 -5.11
N MET A 359 2.11 14.45 -6.04
CA MET A 359 3.55 14.55 -5.89
C MET A 359 4.07 15.95 -6.23
N GLN A 360 4.98 16.46 -5.43
CA GLN A 360 5.84 17.58 -5.80
C GLN A 360 6.80 17.14 -6.92
N ASN A 361 6.84 17.88 -8.03
CA ASN A 361 7.67 17.54 -9.18
C ASN A 361 8.88 18.47 -9.39
N GLN A 362 8.94 19.60 -8.71
CA GLN A 362 9.97 20.59 -8.91
C GLN A 362 11.20 20.34 -8.05
N VAL A 363 12.39 20.49 -8.64
CA VAL A 363 13.68 20.32 -7.98
C VAL A 363 14.14 21.59 -7.28
N SER A 364 14.01 22.74 -7.96
CA SER A 364 14.47 24.02 -7.45
C SER A 364 13.52 24.68 -6.46
N GLY A 365 12.30 24.14 -6.33
CA GLY A 365 11.26 24.65 -5.45
C GLY A 365 10.96 23.75 -4.25
N ASP A 366 11.83 22.78 -3.94
CA ASP A 366 11.64 21.89 -2.81
C ASP A 366 11.61 22.65 -1.49
N ASN A 367 11.03 21.98 -0.47
CA ASN A 367 11.13 22.50 0.86
C ASN A 367 12.62 22.73 1.22
N ALA A 368 12.95 23.92 1.67
CA ALA A 368 14.31 24.28 2.05
C ALA A 368 14.68 23.80 3.45
N TYR A 369 13.71 23.29 4.22
CA TYR A 369 13.85 23.06 5.65
C TYR A 369 14.58 21.76 5.96
N ALA A 370 15.47 21.82 6.95
CA ALA A 370 16.27 20.66 7.42
C ALA A 370 15.53 19.81 8.46
N ASN A 371 14.51 20.36 9.12
CA ASN A 371 13.93 19.81 10.34
C ASN A 371 12.52 19.21 10.18
N LEU A 372 12.11 18.85 8.97
CA LEU A 372 10.72 18.38 8.75
C LEU A 372 10.39 17.04 9.42
N TRP A 373 11.36 16.13 9.54
CA TRP A 373 11.16 14.84 10.22
C TRP A 373 11.87 14.71 11.57
N SER A 374 12.77 15.65 11.89
CA SER A 374 13.32 15.78 13.24
C SER A 374 13.47 17.25 13.58
N VAL A 375 12.77 17.71 14.60
CA VAL A 375 12.67 19.11 14.97
C VAL A 375 14.03 19.76 15.26
N ASP A 376 14.99 18.95 15.75
CA ASP A 376 16.32 19.39 16.12
C ASP A 376 17.36 19.30 15.01
N ASN A 377 16.99 18.87 13.81
CA ASN A 377 17.90 18.91 12.68
C ASN A 377 18.20 20.36 12.29
N THR A 378 19.46 20.77 12.45
CA THR A 378 19.94 22.10 12.10
C THR A 378 21.01 22.10 11.01
N VAL A 379 21.55 20.92 10.67
CA VAL A 379 22.63 20.70 9.74
C VAL A 379 22.31 19.62 8.70
N TYR A 380 22.95 19.70 7.55
CA TYR A 380 22.75 18.79 6.41
C TYR A 380 23.71 17.60 6.41
N THR A 381 23.98 17.01 7.57
CA THR A 381 24.89 15.86 7.71
C THR A 381 24.18 14.69 8.36
N ALA A 382 24.50 13.48 7.87
CA ALA A 382 24.08 12.26 8.55
C ALA A 382 24.84 12.13 9.89
N ASN A 383 24.12 11.74 10.93
CA ASN A 383 24.66 11.60 12.28
C ASN A 383 23.79 10.60 13.08
N ASP A 384 24.19 10.35 14.33
CA ASP A 384 23.47 9.50 15.28
C ASP A 384 22.68 10.31 16.33
N ASN A 385 22.50 11.61 16.13
CA ASN A 385 21.71 12.42 17.04
C ASN A 385 20.27 11.87 17.13
N PRO A 386 19.68 11.87 18.32
CA PRO A 386 18.30 11.42 18.48
C PRO A 386 17.35 12.21 17.58
N VAL A 387 16.50 11.48 16.87
CA VAL A 387 15.42 12.09 16.08
C VAL A 387 14.30 12.51 17.04
N VAL A 388 13.95 13.79 17.06
CA VAL A 388 12.78 14.32 17.76
C VAL A 388 11.64 14.40 16.76
N LYS A 389 10.72 13.43 16.85
CA LYS A 389 9.61 13.22 15.91
C LYS A 389 8.76 14.46 15.76
N THR A 390 8.48 14.87 14.53
CA THR A 390 7.67 16.03 14.20
C THR A 390 6.24 15.65 13.81
N VAL A 391 5.33 16.63 13.72
CA VAL A 391 3.97 16.43 13.21
C VAL A 391 3.94 15.98 11.75
N TYR A 392 5.05 16.08 10.99
CA TYR A 392 5.13 15.59 9.62
C TYR A 392 5.77 14.21 9.48
N ASP A 393 6.17 13.59 10.58
CA ASP A 393 6.69 12.21 10.55
C ASP A 393 5.55 11.24 10.19
N PRO A 394 5.72 10.36 9.17
CA PRO A 394 4.67 9.44 8.72
C PRO A 394 4.48 8.21 9.61
N SER A 395 5.37 7.96 10.57
CA SER A 395 5.42 6.73 11.35
C SER A 395 4.25 6.59 12.33
N PRO A 396 3.83 5.37 12.69
CA PRO A 396 2.82 5.14 13.72
C PRO A 396 3.30 5.53 15.11
N VAL A 397 2.40 5.42 16.09
CA VAL A 397 2.72 5.62 17.50
C VAL A 397 3.86 4.72 17.94
N GLY A 398 4.81 5.23 18.72
CA GLY A 398 5.98 4.50 19.20
C GLY A 398 7.13 4.38 18.20
N PHE A 399 6.94 4.89 16.98
CA PHE A 399 7.94 4.82 15.91
C PHE A 399 8.20 6.20 15.29
N LYS A 400 9.37 6.37 14.71
CA LYS A 400 9.84 7.57 14.02
C LYS A 400 10.75 7.22 12.84
N LEU A 401 11.01 8.20 11.97
CA LEU A 401 12.06 8.05 10.96
C LEU A 401 13.42 7.83 11.66
N PRO A 402 14.28 6.94 11.12
CA PRO A 402 15.58 6.69 11.70
C PRO A 402 16.57 7.86 11.45
N PRO A 403 17.58 8.05 12.32
CA PRO A 403 18.65 9.01 12.09
C PRO A 403 19.51 8.64 10.88
N GLY A 404 20.37 9.58 10.44
CA GLY A 404 21.14 9.43 9.21
C GLY A 404 22.06 8.22 9.16
N ASN A 405 22.71 7.88 10.28
CA ASN A 405 23.70 6.81 10.32
C ASN A 405 23.14 5.39 10.53
N VAL A 406 21.82 5.25 10.67
CA VAL A 406 21.18 3.95 11.00
C VAL A 406 21.59 2.80 10.06
N PHE A 407 21.77 3.09 8.77
CA PHE A 407 22.08 2.07 7.76
C PHE A 407 23.58 1.81 7.56
N THR A 408 24.46 2.52 8.25
CA THR A 408 25.92 2.42 8.03
C THR A 408 26.49 1.04 8.38
N GLY A 409 25.84 0.27 9.26
CA GLY A 409 26.20 -1.11 9.58
C GLY A 409 25.94 -2.12 8.45
N PHE A 410 25.24 -1.72 7.37
CA PHE A 410 24.99 -2.60 6.23
C PHE A 410 26.19 -2.77 5.29
N THR A 411 27.28 -2.08 5.58
CA THR A 411 28.60 -2.32 4.98
C THR A 411 29.65 -2.42 6.09
N THR A 412 30.71 -3.17 5.84
CA THR A 412 31.83 -3.35 6.80
C THR A 412 32.66 -2.09 6.94
N THR A 413 32.54 -1.14 6.04
CA THR A 413 33.28 0.13 6.01
C THR A 413 32.44 1.32 6.55
N GLY A 414 31.15 1.14 6.78
CA GLY A 414 30.23 2.23 7.10
C GLY A 414 29.91 3.15 5.93
N GLY A 415 30.57 2.98 4.80
CA GLY A 415 30.45 3.79 3.58
C GLY A 415 29.91 3.00 2.39
N SER A 416 29.92 3.67 1.23
CA SER A 416 29.48 3.08 -0.05
C SER A 416 30.44 1.99 -0.52
N THR A 417 29.89 0.88 -0.99
CA THR A 417 30.71 -0.21 -1.56
C THR A 417 29.98 -0.92 -2.71
N SER A 418 30.77 -1.41 -3.66
CA SER A 418 30.39 -2.38 -4.69
C SER A 418 31.18 -3.69 -4.56
N THR A 419 31.98 -3.82 -3.53
CA THR A 419 32.74 -5.02 -3.21
C THR A 419 31.87 -5.97 -2.40
N SER A 420 31.55 -7.13 -2.94
CA SER A 420 30.60 -8.08 -2.31
C SER A 420 31.01 -8.53 -0.91
N SER A 421 32.32 -8.66 -0.62
CA SER A 421 32.84 -9.02 0.71
C SER A 421 32.67 -7.88 1.75
N GLU A 422 32.46 -6.66 1.31
CA GLU A 422 32.23 -5.52 2.18
C GLU A 422 30.75 -5.25 2.44
N ILE A 423 29.83 -5.88 1.68
CA ILE A 423 28.40 -5.79 1.96
C ILE A 423 28.08 -6.72 3.13
N ASN A 424 27.49 -6.15 4.17
CA ASN A 424 27.15 -6.89 5.39
C ASN A 424 25.77 -7.55 5.27
N GLY A 425 25.66 -8.56 4.39
CA GLY A 425 24.40 -9.23 4.12
C GLY A 425 24.47 -10.24 2.97
N THR A 426 23.30 -10.79 2.62
CA THR A 426 23.12 -11.69 1.48
C THR A 426 21.97 -11.24 0.61
N TRP A 427 22.17 -11.22 -0.72
CA TRP A 427 21.12 -10.88 -1.67
C TRP A 427 20.13 -12.03 -1.80
N SER A 428 18.83 -11.75 -1.64
CA SER A 428 17.75 -12.67 -1.96
C SER A 428 17.39 -12.54 -3.44
N SER A 429 17.53 -13.62 -4.19
CA SER A 429 17.09 -13.73 -5.59
C SER A 429 15.74 -14.42 -5.73
N SER A 430 15.01 -14.64 -4.62
CA SER A 430 13.65 -15.17 -4.60
C SER A 430 12.68 -14.24 -5.35
N SER A 431 11.39 -14.61 -5.38
CA SER A 431 10.34 -13.77 -5.98
C SER A 431 10.37 -12.33 -5.46
N LEU A 432 10.58 -12.13 -4.17
CA LEU A 432 10.82 -10.82 -3.55
C LEU A 432 12.33 -10.59 -3.42
N LYS A 433 12.89 -9.79 -4.31
CA LYS A 433 14.32 -9.46 -4.32
C LYS A 433 14.65 -8.40 -3.26
N GLY A 434 15.86 -8.46 -2.73
CA GLY A 434 16.34 -7.53 -1.72
C GLY A 434 17.55 -8.07 -0.95
N TRP A 435 17.99 -7.34 0.05
CA TRP A 435 19.08 -7.77 0.92
C TRP A 435 18.57 -8.25 2.28
N ASN A 436 19.07 -9.40 2.72
CA ASN A 436 19.07 -9.81 4.11
C ASN A 436 20.35 -9.24 4.74
N PHE A 437 20.27 -8.03 5.28
CA PHE A 437 21.40 -7.41 5.96
C PHE A 437 21.60 -8.04 7.33
N TYR A 438 22.84 -8.33 7.70
CA TYR A 438 23.17 -8.74 9.07
C TYR A 438 22.95 -7.58 10.03
N THR A 439 22.39 -7.89 11.20
CA THR A 439 22.00 -6.88 12.19
C THR A 439 23.19 -6.37 13.01
N ASP A 440 24.26 -7.14 13.07
CA ASP A 440 25.50 -6.84 13.78
C ASP A 440 26.70 -7.66 13.26
N SER A 441 27.85 -7.49 13.89
CA SER A 441 29.09 -8.19 13.53
C SER A 441 29.09 -9.70 13.81
N SER A 442 28.14 -10.20 14.64
CA SER A 442 28.00 -11.65 14.89
C SER A 442 27.39 -12.39 13.69
N LYS A 443 26.71 -11.69 12.81
CA LYS A 443 26.02 -12.23 11.63
C LYS A 443 24.98 -13.32 11.95
N SER A 444 24.49 -13.33 13.18
CA SER A 444 23.56 -14.37 13.66
C SER A 444 22.11 -14.10 13.28
N LYS A 445 21.76 -12.83 13.02
CA LYS A 445 20.42 -12.37 12.65
C LYS A 445 20.46 -11.48 11.42
N THR A 446 19.36 -11.42 10.71
CA THR A 446 19.22 -10.55 9.55
C THR A 446 17.94 -9.72 9.63
N ILE A 447 17.96 -8.60 8.91
CA ILE A 447 16.78 -7.80 8.60
C ILE A 447 16.64 -7.70 7.09
N PHE A 448 15.47 -7.99 6.57
CA PHE A 448 15.21 -7.97 5.13
C PHE A 448 14.78 -6.58 4.66
N PHE A 449 15.43 -6.07 3.62
CA PHE A 449 15.07 -4.85 2.91
C PHE A 449 14.75 -5.19 1.46
N PRO A 450 13.48 -5.12 1.03
CA PRO A 450 13.09 -5.43 -0.34
C PRO A 450 13.56 -4.36 -1.34
N ALA A 451 13.89 -4.80 -2.55
CA ALA A 451 14.21 -3.95 -3.69
C ALA A 451 12.91 -3.41 -4.31
N SER A 452 12.25 -2.51 -3.61
CA SER A 452 10.91 -2.02 -3.97
C SER A 452 10.90 -0.88 -4.99
N GLY A 453 12.08 -0.46 -5.49
CA GLY A 453 12.18 0.67 -6.41
C GLY A 453 11.84 2.01 -5.78
N TYR A 454 11.43 2.95 -6.61
CA TYR A 454 11.10 4.33 -6.22
C TYR A 454 10.05 4.94 -7.15
N ARG A 455 9.45 6.08 -6.73
CA ARG A 455 8.61 6.91 -7.60
C ARG A 455 9.38 8.10 -8.15
N TYR A 456 9.41 8.19 -9.47
CA TYR A 456 10.10 9.28 -10.15
C TYR A 456 9.31 10.59 -10.05
N ARG A 457 9.96 11.67 -9.62
CA ARG A 457 9.31 12.94 -9.28
C ARG A 457 8.54 13.60 -10.42
N SER A 458 9.06 13.53 -11.67
CA SER A 458 8.50 14.33 -12.77
C SER A 458 7.16 13.82 -13.30
N ASN A 459 6.84 12.54 -13.09
CA ASN A 459 5.64 11.91 -13.65
C ASN A 459 4.99 10.87 -12.71
N GLY A 460 5.50 10.73 -11.48
CA GLY A 460 4.98 9.78 -10.49
C GLY A 460 5.17 8.30 -10.84
N MET A 461 5.86 7.96 -11.94
CA MET A 461 6.06 6.58 -12.35
C MET A 461 6.90 5.80 -11.33
N VAL A 462 6.55 4.54 -11.14
CA VAL A 462 7.38 3.59 -10.40
C VAL A 462 8.52 3.12 -11.29
N SER A 463 9.71 3.00 -10.71
CA SER A 463 10.93 2.55 -11.42
C SER A 463 11.77 1.65 -10.52
N ASN A 464 12.57 0.77 -11.12
CA ASN A 464 13.56 -0.08 -10.47
C ASN A 464 12.98 -1.08 -9.45
N VAL A 465 11.70 -1.42 -9.52
CA VAL A 465 11.10 -2.48 -8.71
C VAL A 465 11.79 -3.81 -9.03
N SER A 466 12.09 -4.59 -8.02
CA SER A 466 12.83 -5.86 -8.07
C SER A 466 14.32 -5.73 -8.49
N SER A 467 14.85 -4.51 -8.59
CA SER A 467 16.28 -4.28 -8.88
C SER A 467 16.98 -3.47 -7.80
N ASP A 468 16.32 -2.41 -7.30
CA ASP A 468 16.95 -1.47 -6.37
C ASP A 468 16.06 -1.17 -5.17
N GLY A 469 16.67 -0.88 -4.02
CA GLY A 469 16.00 -0.39 -2.82
C GLY A 469 16.43 1.03 -2.46
N PHE A 470 15.46 1.83 -1.99
CA PHE A 470 15.66 3.23 -1.61
C PHE A 470 14.87 3.52 -0.33
N TYR A 471 15.55 3.97 0.73
CA TYR A 471 14.93 4.17 2.03
C TYR A 471 15.39 5.46 2.69
N TRP A 472 14.44 6.38 2.93
CA TRP A 472 14.74 7.63 3.59
C TRP A 472 15.21 7.46 5.04
N SER A 473 16.10 8.35 5.46
CA SER A 473 16.34 8.68 6.88
C SER A 473 15.77 10.06 7.19
N ALA A 474 15.69 10.41 8.49
CA ALA A 474 15.29 11.75 8.90
C ALA A 474 16.32 12.83 8.58
N ALA A 475 17.56 12.43 8.26
CA ALA A 475 18.65 13.38 8.02
C ALA A 475 18.45 14.13 6.69
N PRO A 476 18.45 15.47 6.70
CA PRO A 476 18.48 16.25 5.48
C PRO A 476 19.86 16.19 4.84
N ALA A 477 19.94 16.36 3.54
CA ALA A 477 21.15 16.67 2.82
C ALA A 477 21.05 18.11 2.25
N PRO A 478 22.13 18.70 1.73
CA PRO A 478 22.06 20.02 1.14
C PRO A 478 20.91 20.14 0.12
N THR A 479 20.11 21.19 0.30
CA THR A 479 18.91 21.42 -0.51
C THR A 479 19.22 21.31 -2.01
N PRO A 480 18.40 20.61 -2.79
CA PRO A 480 17.08 20.04 -2.47
C PRO A 480 17.10 18.51 -2.18
N LYS A 481 18.05 18.01 -1.43
CA LYS A 481 18.28 16.56 -1.25
C LYS A 481 18.05 16.10 0.19
N GLY A 482 17.95 14.78 0.37
CA GLY A 482 17.88 14.09 1.67
C GLY A 482 18.86 12.91 1.73
N HIS A 483 19.20 12.43 2.93
CA HIS A 483 19.96 11.21 3.10
C HIS A 483 19.08 9.96 3.01
N TYR A 484 19.58 8.92 2.35
CA TYR A 484 18.87 7.66 2.18
C TYR A 484 19.81 6.48 2.00
N LEU A 485 19.35 5.29 2.35
CA LEU A 485 19.94 4.03 1.93
C LEU A 485 19.60 3.76 0.47
N TYR A 486 20.59 3.49 -0.35
CA TYR A 486 20.45 2.93 -1.69
C TYR A 486 21.13 1.57 -1.77
N PHE A 487 20.52 0.63 -2.46
CA PHE A 487 21.17 -0.60 -2.85
C PHE A 487 20.63 -1.19 -4.16
N SER A 488 21.48 -1.95 -4.82
CA SER A 488 21.16 -2.92 -5.86
C SER A 488 21.75 -4.29 -5.48
N SER A 489 21.64 -5.30 -6.32
CA SER A 489 22.32 -6.59 -6.08
C SER A 489 23.84 -6.51 -6.05
N LEU A 490 24.43 -5.41 -6.56
CA LEU A 490 25.87 -5.24 -6.73
C LEU A 490 26.47 -4.13 -5.85
N GLN A 491 25.66 -3.33 -5.21
CA GLN A 491 26.12 -2.12 -4.52
C GLN A 491 25.24 -1.79 -3.32
N VAL A 492 25.86 -1.25 -2.25
CA VAL A 492 25.16 -0.67 -1.09
C VAL A 492 25.76 0.70 -0.78
N ILE A 493 24.92 1.71 -0.66
CA ILE A 493 25.27 3.09 -0.31
C ILE A 493 24.43 3.51 0.89
N PRO A 494 24.93 3.37 2.14
CA PRO A 494 24.15 3.65 3.35
C PRO A 494 23.77 5.11 3.54
N LEU A 495 24.55 6.04 2.97
CA LEU A 495 24.45 7.48 3.16
C LEU A 495 24.36 8.21 1.81
N SER A 496 23.53 7.72 0.89
CA SER A 496 23.37 8.37 -0.41
C SER A 496 22.68 9.73 -0.27
N THR A 497 23.14 10.71 -1.06
CA THR A 497 22.56 12.06 -1.15
C THR A 497 22.33 12.49 -2.59
N SER A 498 22.33 11.56 -3.54
CA SER A 498 22.26 11.90 -4.96
C SER A 498 20.85 12.31 -5.44
N ASN A 499 19.81 11.88 -4.74
CA ASN A 499 18.44 12.14 -5.14
C ASN A 499 17.77 13.30 -4.40
N TYR A 500 16.76 13.86 -5.07
CA TYR A 500 15.96 14.99 -4.60
C TYR A 500 14.89 14.55 -3.61
N ARG A 501 14.51 15.43 -2.68
CA ARG A 501 13.40 15.22 -1.73
C ARG A 501 12.06 14.95 -2.41
N ALA A 502 11.89 15.44 -3.62
CA ALA A 502 10.72 15.24 -4.46
C ALA A 502 10.59 13.81 -5.03
N VAL A 503 11.61 12.96 -4.91
CA VAL A 503 11.51 11.53 -5.29
C VAL A 503 10.81 10.75 -4.18
N GLY A 504 9.98 9.78 -4.55
CA GLY A 504 9.27 8.93 -3.58
C GLY A 504 10.07 7.68 -3.24
N PHE A 505 10.49 7.52 -1.98
CA PHE A 505 11.20 6.35 -1.46
C PHE A 505 10.43 5.63 -0.36
N GLY A 506 10.85 4.43 -0.02
CA GLY A 506 10.36 3.69 1.14
C GLY A 506 10.77 4.33 2.47
N VAL A 507 10.03 3.98 3.51
CA VAL A 507 10.34 4.32 4.89
C VAL A 507 10.42 3.03 5.70
N ARG A 508 11.48 2.91 6.49
CA ARG A 508 11.63 1.86 7.49
C ARG A 508 11.85 2.54 8.84
N SER A 509 10.78 2.65 9.60
CA SER A 509 10.79 3.37 10.88
C SER A 509 11.60 2.64 11.95
N CYS A 510 12.11 3.38 12.93
CA CYS A 510 12.70 2.84 14.14
C CYS A 510 11.86 3.24 15.36
N GLN A 511 11.99 2.48 16.45
CA GLN A 511 11.31 2.75 17.72
C GLN A 511 11.78 4.10 18.31
N GLU A 512 10.87 4.83 18.98
CA GLU A 512 11.15 6.13 19.61
C GLU A 512 12.15 6.05 20.78
#